data_d01b7b99a0ab345337e0f6780d0bfbde
#
_entry.id   d01b7b99a0ab345337e0f6780d0bfbde
#
_cell.length_a   1.000
_cell.length_b   1.000
_cell.length_c   1.000
_cell.angle_alpha   90.00
_cell.angle_beta   90.00
_cell.angle_gamma   90.00
#
_symmetry.space_group_name_H-M   'P 1'
#
loop_
_entity.id
_entity.type
_entity.pdbx_description
1 polymer ?
#
loop_
_entity_poly.entity_id
_entity_poly.type
_entity_poly.pdbx_seq_one_letter_code
_entity_poly.pdbx_strand_id
1 'polypeptide(L)'
;MIKTIKIMLGLLCLLSGCAVKTTVSESLESLPIGFYEGSGFFIDHDRRLVLINTGRGWLGQIGVQSPLQRLEEEAGKLLFTYENEPFTLTLSQGEDGYQGSLNNNGQTLDVTLKWNEPEADDLLNFSLNASTRERLELLVKYQDYAPDGKVPAYQFELGKDSQAASWLDKHHLDEVLGGKTDVELMKAGLFWVCEEYDHSSYSQYRGDIAFDSVGVYGDEGGGLNCNNLSVLLSGILRSYGVKAVPVWCLSASQWDQECHVVVQAYSEQLDQWIFLDPTYNLMLMDEQGNYIGVEALRSALIEGRPLTANPEANYNGGAFGLDDYRDYMTKNTFRFERPAVCGREISDFVYLIPVNTQLSTSRMFTTDWDAFWATPEKDA
;
A
#
# COMPACT_ATOMS: atom_id res chain seq x y z
N MET A 1 42.70 26.40 23.11
CA MET A 1 43.89 26.02 22.37
C MET A 1 43.44 25.45 21.03
N ILE A 2 43.50 26.31 20.03
CA ILE A 2 43.07 26.05 18.63
C ILE A 2 44.24 25.37 17.93
N LYS A 3 44.02 24.21 17.31
CA LYS A 3 45.00 23.63 16.40
C LYS A 3 44.48 23.68 14.96
N THR A 4 45.00 24.66 14.26
CA THR A 4 44.95 24.85 12.82
C THR A 4 45.72 23.72 12.11
N ILE A 5 45.16 23.03 11.17
CA ILE A 5 45.88 22.16 10.24
C ILE A 5 45.87 22.84 8.87
N LYS A 6 47.04 23.01 8.34
CA LYS A 6 47.38 23.69 7.09
C LYS A 6 47.08 22.77 5.88
N ILE A 7 46.38 23.37 4.92
CA ILE A 7 46.24 22.87 3.56
C ILE A 7 47.56 23.12 2.83
N MET A 8 48.13 22.08 2.27
CA MET A 8 49.33 22.14 1.42
C MET A 8 48.90 22.06 -0.04
N LEU A 9 48.95 23.21 -0.73
CA LEU A 9 48.81 23.33 -2.15
C LEU A 9 50.05 22.79 -2.82
N GLY A 10 49.93 21.75 -3.62
CA GLY A 10 50.96 21.26 -4.54
C GLY A 10 50.65 21.65 -5.98
N LEU A 11 51.32 22.70 -6.44
CA LEU A 11 51.34 23.10 -7.83
C LEU A 11 52.43 22.33 -8.55
N LEU A 12 52.16 21.56 -9.62
CA LEU A 12 53.14 21.35 -10.69
C LEU A 12 52.55 20.84 -11.99
N CYS A 13 52.85 21.62 -13.01
CA CYS A 13 53.17 21.33 -14.41
C CYS A 13 52.12 20.87 -15.39
N LEU A 14 51.90 21.81 -16.25
CA LEU A 14 51.53 21.70 -17.68
C LEU A 14 52.50 20.78 -18.43
N LEU A 15 51.94 19.86 -19.25
CA LEU A 15 52.40 19.61 -20.64
C LEU A 15 51.47 18.63 -21.36
N SER A 16 51.03 19.12 -22.55
CA SER A 16 50.54 18.40 -23.73
C SER A 16 49.29 17.53 -23.67
N GLY A 17 48.20 18.08 -24.15
CA GLY A 17 47.44 17.58 -25.28
C GLY A 17 46.95 16.12 -25.27
N CYS A 18 45.99 15.81 -24.44
CA CYS A 18 44.86 14.92 -24.75
C CYS A 18 43.78 15.29 -23.75
N ALA A 19 42.70 15.94 -24.23
CA ALA A 19 41.54 16.13 -23.42
C ALA A 19 40.84 14.78 -23.22
N VAL A 20 41.30 14.02 -22.21
CA VAL A 20 40.45 13.02 -21.59
C VAL A 20 39.37 13.81 -20.90
N LYS A 21 38.17 13.84 -21.49
CA LYS A 21 36.95 14.18 -20.74
C LYS A 21 36.90 13.17 -19.59
N THR A 22 37.48 13.50 -18.47
CA THR A 22 37.10 12.93 -17.19
C THR A 22 35.64 13.39 -16.98
N THR A 23 34.71 12.55 -17.36
CA THR A 23 33.36 12.59 -16.81
C THR A 23 33.55 12.46 -15.31
N VAL A 24 33.50 13.59 -14.62
CA VAL A 24 33.32 13.59 -13.18
C VAL A 24 31.97 12.91 -13.00
N SER A 25 31.97 11.70 -12.48
CA SER A 25 30.75 11.09 -11.95
C SER A 25 30.24 12.09 -10.91
N GLU A 26 29.17 12.80 -11.24
CA GLU A 26 28.46 13.57 -10.22
C GLU A 26 28.16 12.60 -9.10
N SER A 27 28.48 12.93 -7.86
CA SER A 27 28.13 12.11 -6.74
C SER A 27 26.61 12.06 -6.64
N LEU A 28 26.03 10.95 -6.28
CA LEU A 28 24.59 10.81 -6.12
C LEU A 28 24.04 11.79 -5.05
N GLU A 29 24.90 12.24 -4.13
CA GLU A 29 24.60 13.31 -3.17
C GLU A 29 24.25 14.66 -3.82
N SER A 30 24.67 14.90 -5.07
CA SER A 30 24.35 16.12 -5.80
C SER A 30 23.00 16.06 -6.54
N LEU A 31 22.34 14.90 -6.58
CA LEU A 31 21.06 14.77 -7.23
C LEU A 31 19.97 15.55 -6.48
N PRO A 32 19.05 16.22 -7.21
CA PRO A 32 17.94 16.93 -6.59
C PRO A 32 17.10 16.06 -5.66
N ILE A 33 16.56 16.66 -4.60
CA ILE A 33 15.54 16.01 -3.78
C ILE A 33 14.32 15.75 -4.65
N GLY A 34 13.78 14.54 -4.61
CA GLY A 34 12.60 14.18 -5.40
C GLY A 34 12.55 12.72 -5.78
N PHE A 35 11.66 12.42 -6.70
CA PHE A 35 11.38 11.07 -7.16
C PHE A 35 12.10 10.79 -8.48
N TYR A 36 12.75 9.63 -8.53
CA TYR A 36 13.41 9.11 -9.71
C TYR A 36 12.69 7.84 -10.14
N GLU A 37 11.96 7.91 -11.23
CA GLU A 37 11.19 6.77 -11.74
C GLU A 37 11.88 6.16 -12.95
N GLY A 38 12.05 4.86 -12.94
CA GLY A 38 12.59 4.08 -14.05
C GLY A 38 11.76 2.87 -14.41
N SER A 39 11.87 2.46 -15.67
CA SER A 39 11.16 1.30 -16.22
C SER A 39 12.13 0.40 -16.97
N GLY A 40 11.74 -0.87 -17.22
CA GLY A 40 12.51 -1.79 -18.02
C GLY A 40 13.57 -2.60 -17.26
N PHE A 41 13.56 -2.57 -15.95
CA PHE A 41 14.55 -3.23 -15.09
C PHE A 41 14.42 -4.74 -14.98
N PHE A 42 13.24 -5.27 -15.24
CA PHE A 42 12.96 -6.68 -15.11
C PHE A 42 12.31 -7.18 -16.39
N ILE A 43 12.74 -8.36 -16.81
CA ILE A 43 12.29 -9.02 -18.04
C ILE A 43 10.78 -9.32 -18.00
N ASP A 44 10.19 -9.38 -16.80
CA ASP A 44 8.78 -9.63 -16.57
C ASP A 44 8.04 -8.35 -16.14
N HIS A 45 7.49 -7.66 -17.12
CA HIS A 45 6.36 -6.72 -17.02
C HIS A 45 6.43 -5.60 -15.97
N ASP A 46 6.13 -4.39 -16.41
CA ASP A 46 5.63 -3.19 -15.69
C ASP A 46 6.15 -2.88 -14.28
N ARG A 47 7.20 -3.54 -13.82
CA ARG A 47 7.83 -3.20 -12.55
C ARG A 47 8.60 -1.90 -12.72
N ARG A 48 8.21 -0.92 -11.94
CA ARG A 48 8.88 0.37 -11.88
C ARG A 48 9.85 0.37 -10.72
N LEU A 49 11.02 0.93 -10.93
CA LEU A 49 11.91 1.33 -9.85
C LEU A 49 11.58 2.78 -9.51
N VAL A 50 11.25 3.03 -8.26
CA VAL A 50 11.12 4.38 -7.73
C VAL A 50 12.22 4.57 -6.70
N LEU A 51 13.11 5.52 -6.93
CA LEU A 51 14.11 5.95 -5.97
C LEU A 51 13.75 7.35 -5.51
N ILE A 52 13.92 7.61 -4.24
CA ILE A 52 13.53 8.87 -3.62
C ILE A 52 14.72 9.42 -2.86
N ASN A 53 15.18 10.59 -3.29
CA ASN A 53 16.06 11.40 -2.47
C ASN A 53 15.19 12.31 -1.59
N THR A 54 15.24 12.07 -0.29
CA THR A 54 14.40 12.79 0.69
C THR A 54 15.12 13.99 1.31
N GLY A 55 16.40 14.20 0.99
CA GLY A 55 17.27 15.11 1.74
C GLY A 55 17.70 14.57 3.12
N ARG A 56 17.10 13.45 3.56
CA ARG A 56 17.48 12.71 4.79
C ARG A 56 18.12 11.35 4.45
N GLY A 57 18.24 11.04 3.19
CA GLY A 57 18.77 9.80 2.64
C GLY A 57 17.93 9.33 1.47
N TRP A 58 18.31 8.17 0.95
CA TRP A 58 17.62 7.54 -0.17
C TRP A 58 16.67 6.46 0.31
N LEU A 59 15.51 6.40 -0.32
CA LEU A 59 14.54 5.34 -0.19
C LEU A 59 14.27 4.75 -1.56
N GLY A 60 13.79 3.52 -1.62
CA GLY A 60 13.49 2.90 -2.89
C GLY A 60 12.41 1.84 -2.82
N GLN A 61 11.78 1.60 -3.95
CA GLN A 61 10.74 0.60 -4.11
C GLN A 61 10.78 0.02 -5.53
N ILE A 62 10.61 -1.29 -5.65
CA ILE A 62 10.48 -2.00 -6.91
C ILE A 62 9.08 -2.61 -7.00
N GLY A 63 8.34 -2.26 -8.06
CA GLY A 63 6.97 -2.72 -8.24
C GLY A 63 6.01 -2.18 -7.18
N VAL A 64 4.86 -2.79 -7.06
CA VAL A 64 3.76 -2.28 -6.23
C VAL A 64 3.93 -2.60 -4.74
N GLN A 65 4.70 -3.63 -4.38
CA GLN A 65 4.67 -4.18 -3.02
C GLN A 65 6.02 -4.62 -2.47
N SER A 66 7.10 -4.21 -3.12
CA SER A 66 8.44 -4.66 -2.71
C SER A 66 9.32 -3.47 -2.39
N PRO A 67 9.27 -2.95 -1.16
CA PRO A 67 10.19 -1.90 -0.73
C PRO A 67 11.62 -2.45 -0.78
N LEU A 68 12.57 -1.60 -1.16
CA LEU A 68 13.98 -1.92 -1.06
C LEU A 68 14.35 -2.01 0.41
N GLN A 69 14.84 -3.17 0.81
CA GLN A 69 15.11 -3.46 2.22
C GLN A 69 16.31 -2.66 2.76
N ARG A 70 17.21 -2.29 1.87
CA ARG A 70 18.40 -1.53 2.22
C ARG A 70 18.84 -0.67 1.05
N LEU A 71 19.12 0.58 1.34
CA LEU A 71 19.62 1.54 0.37
C LEU A 71 20.78 2.32 0.99
N GLU A 72 21.98 2.18 0.44
CA GLU A 72 23.19 2.87 0.87
C GLU A 72 23.84 3.56 -0.33
N GLU A 73 24.53 4.66 -0.07
CA GLU A 73 25.35 5.35 -1.07
C GLU A 73 26.84 5.09 -0.78
N GLU A 74 27.57 4.62 -1.76
CA GLU A 74 29.00 4.40 -1.68
C GLU A 74 29.68 4.86 -2.99
N ALA A 75 30.64 5.78 -2.89
CA ALA A 75 31.47 6.23 -4.01
C ALA A 75 30.69 6.61 -5.28
N GLY A 76 29.56 7.30 -5.13
CA GLY A 76 28.72 7.74 -6.25
C GLY A 76 27.86 6.61 -6.86
N LYS A 77 27.61 5.57 -6.10
CA LYS A 77 26.72 4.47 -6.48
C LYS A 77 25.66 4.27 -5.41
N LEU A 78 24.44 3.98 -5.83
CA LEU A 78 23.40 3.48 -4.95
C LEU A 78 23.50 1.96 -4.85
N LEU A 79 23.61 1.48 -3.62
CA LEU A 79 23.62 0.06 -3.28
C LEU A 79 22.34 -0.26 -2.54
N PHE A 80 21.60 -1.22 -3.02
CA PHE A 80 20.37 -1.66 -2.37
C PHE A 80 20.19 -3.18 -2.49
N THR A 81 19.33 -3.74 -1.66
CA THR A 81 18.98 -5.15 -1.69
C THR A 81 17.50 -5.34 -1.93
N TYR A 82 17.17 -6.34 -2.69
CA TYR A 82 15.82 -6.83 -2.92
C TYR A 82 15.83 -8.34 -2.70
N GLU A 83 14.99 -8.85 -1.84
CA GLU A 83 14.94 -10.29 -1.49
C GLU A 83 16.32 -10.87 -1.14
N ASN A 84 17.16 -10.10 -0.44
CA ASN A 84 18.55 -10.41 -0.08
C ASN A 84 19.55 -10.43 -1.25
N GLU A 85 19.14 -10.06 -2.45
CA GLU A 85 20.03 -9.92 -3.60
C GLU A 85 20.59 -8.49 -3.68
N PRO A 86 21.90 -8.32 -3.81
CA PRO A 86 22.50 -7.00 -3.91
C PRO A 86 22.35 -6.44 -5.32
N PHE A 87 21.97 -5.18 -5.41
CA PHE A 87 21.95 -4.41 -6.64
C PHE A 87 22.88 -3.22 -6.53
N THR A 88 23.50 -2.86 -7.63
CA THR A 88 24.30 -1.64 -7.71
C THR A 88 23.81 -0.79 -8.86
N LEU A 89 23.37 0.42 -8.55
CA LEU A 89 22.97 1.43 -9.53
C LEU A 89 24.06 2.47 -9.67
N THR A 90 24.52 2.71 -10.90
CA THR A 90 25.43 3.79 -11.23
C THR A 90 24.74 4.75 -12.18
N LEU A 91 24.68 6.02 -11.84
CA LEU A 91 23.97 7.05 -12.60
C LEU A 91 24.92 8.11 -13.13
N SER A 92 24.56 8.67 -14.29
CA SER A 92 25.15 9.90 -14.87
C SER A 92 24.03 10.78 -15.43
N GLN A 93 24.23 12.09 -15.47
CA GLN A 93 23.27 13.01 -16.05
C GLN A 93 23.16 12.81 -17.56
N GLY A 94 21.93 12.69 -18.08
CA GLY A 94 21.59 12.62 -19.50
C GLY A 94 20.80 13.86 -19.97
N GLU A 95 20.33 13.85 -21.20
CA GLU A 95 19.57 14.99 -21.78
C GLU A 95 18.24 15.24 -21.07
N ASP A 96 17.52 14.16 -20.72
CA ASP A 96 16.16 14.23 -20.15
C ASP A 96 16.06 13.60 -18.74
N GLY A 97 17.16 13.59 -17.98
CA GLY A 97 17.21 12.98 -16.65
C GLY A 97 18.53 12.26 -16.39
N TYR A 98 18.49 11.11 -15.77
CA TYR A 98 19.68 10.34 -15.43
C TYR A 98 19.70 9.03 -16.20
N GLN A 99 20.88 8.65 -16.68
CA GLN A 99 21.14 7.38 -17.35
C GLN A 99 22.22 6.64 -16.59
N GLY A 100 22.15 5.33 -16.63
CA GLY A 100 23.14 4.54 -15.96
C GLY A 100 22.96 3.05 -16.16
N SER A 101 23.55 2.30 -15.27
CA SER A 101 23.46 0.85 -15.29
C SER A 101 23.08 0.30 -13.92
N LEU A 102 22.20 -0.65 -13.92
CA LEU A 102 21.86 -1.49 -12.78
C LEU A 102 22.57 -2.83 -12.94
N ASN A 103 23.42 -3.18 -12.00
CA ASN A 103 24.04 -4.50 -11.95
C ASN A 103 23.27 -5.37 -10.96
N ASN A 104 22.77 -6.50 -11.45
CA ASN A 104 22.10 -7.53 -10.68
C ASN A 104 22.85 -8.85 -10.87
N ASN A 105 23.56 -9.32 -9.87
CA ASN A 105 24.27 -10.61 -9.91
C ASN A 105 25.10 -10.85 -11.19
N GLY A 106 25.79 -9.81 -11.65
CA GLY A 106 26.60 -9.88 -12.86
C GLY A 106 25.86 -9.63 -14.17
N GLN A 107 24.55 -9.49 -14.15
CA GLN A 107 23.79 -8.95 -15.28
C GLN A 107 23.75 -7.42 -15.19
N THR A 108 24.11 -6.76 -16.26
CA THR A 108 24.05 -5.31 -16.35
C THR A 108 22.88 -4.92 -17.24
N LEU A 109 21.99 -4.09 -16.70
CA LEU A 109 20.84 -3.53 -17.40
C LEU A 109 21.03 -2.03 -17.56
N ASP A 110 20.77 -1.50 -18.73
CA ASP A 110 20.75 -0.08 -18.94
C ASP A 110 19.50 0.54 -18.34
N VAL A 111 19.67 1.68 -17.67
CA VAL A 111 18.66 2.32 -16.86
C VAL A 111 18.49 3.76 -17.28
N THR A 112 17.26 4.19 -17.48
CA THR A 112 16.92 5.61 -17.59
C THR A 112 15.96 5.97 -16.46
N LEU A 113 16.34 6.96 -15.66
CA LEU A 113 15.52 7.50 -14.59
C LEU A 113 15.05 8.90 -14.96
N LYS A 114 13.75 9.12 -14.86
CA LYS A 114 13.15 10.46 -14.95
C LYS A 114 13.01 11.01 -13.55
N TRP A 115 13.47 12.23 -13.37
CA TRP A 115 13.20 12.96 -12.15
C TRP A 115 11.80 13.61 -12.23
N ASN A 116 11.07 13.50 -11.14
CA ASN A 116 9.78 14.14 -10.96
C ASN A 116 9.86 15.06 -9.73
N GLU A 117 9.48 16.31 -9.91
CA GLU A 117 9.42 17.25 -8.81
C GLU A 117 8.33 16.83 -7.84
N PRO A 118 8.66 16.64 -6.54
CA PRO A 118 7.67 16.22 -5.56
C PRO A 118 6.79 17.38 -5.16
N GLU A 119 5.53 17.11 -4.89
CA GLU A 119 4.72 17.99 -4.07
C GLU A 119 5.29 18.04 -2.63
N ALA A 120 5.09 19.15 -1.94
CA ALA A 120 5.74 19.39 -0.64
C ALA A 120 5.47 18.27 0.39
N ASP A 121 4.27 17.66 0.34
CA ASP A 121 3.83 16.65 1.30
C ASP A 121 4.10 15.21 0.82
N ASP A 122 4.47 14.99 -0.44
CA ASP A 122 4.78 13.68 -0.98
C ASP A 122 5.94 13.00 -0.26
N LEU A 123 7.03 13.77 -0.04
CA LEU A 123 8.23 13.26 0.62
C LEU A 123 8.01 12.94 2.10
N LEU A 124 7.12 13.69 2.77
CA LEU A 124 6.84 13.48 4.19
C LEU A 124 6.09 12.20 4.45
N ASN A 125 5.25 11.77 3.52
CA ASN A 125 4.40 10.61 3.72
C ASN A 125 4.89 9.34 3.03
N PHE A 126 6.09 9.34 2.45
CA PHE A 126 6.68 8.11 1.96
C PHE A 126 7.07 7.19 3.13
N SER A 127 6.79 5.88 3.00
CA SER A 127 6.62 4.91 4.10
C SER A 127 7.66 4.95 5.22
N LEU A 128 8.93 5.13 4.91
CA LEU A 128 10.01 5.02 5.91
C LEU A 128 10.53 6.38 6.40
N ASN A 129 10.04 7.48 5.85
CA ASN A 129 10.68 8.79 6.05
C ASN A 129 9.95 9.69 7.05
N ALA A 130 8.63 9.58 7.16
CA ALA A 130 7.84 10.40 8.05
C ALA A 130 7.64 9.73 9.42
N SER A 131 7.73 10.50 10.47
CA SER A 131 7.30 10.09 11.80
C SER A 131 5.77 10.02 11.87
N THR A 132 5.23 9.25 12.81
CA THR A 132 3.79 9.20 13.10
C THR A 132 3.20 10.59 13.30
N ARG A 133 3.93 11.48 13.97
CA ARG A 133 3.49 12.85 14.17
C ARG A 133 3.34 13.62 12.85
N GLU A 134 4.32 13.53 11.96
CA GLU A 134 4.27 14.21 10.64
C GLU A 134 3.11 13.67 9.81
N ARG A 135 2.84 12.35 9.86
CA ARG A 135 1.69 11.72 9.20
C ARG A 135 0.35 12.19 9.77
N LEU A 136 0.23 12.32 11.09
CA LEU A 136 -0.96 12.87 11.74
C LEU A 136 -1.19 14.33 11.35
N GLU A 137 -0.12 15.14 11.29
CA GLU A 137 -0.19 16.53 10.84
C GLU A 137 -0.73 16.62 9.39
N LEU A 138 -0.35 15.68 8.51
CA LEU A 138 -0.93 15.56 7.16
C LEU A 138 -2.41 15.20 7.19
N LEU A 139 -2.82 14.21 7.98
CA LEU A 139 -4.22 13.82 8.09
C LEU A 139 -5.10 14.97 8.60
N VAL A 140 -4.60 15.75 9.56
CA VAL A 140 -5.28 16.94 10.10
C VAL A 140 -5.35 18.05 9.05
N LYS A 141 -4.26 18.27 8.30
CA LYS A 141 -4.20 19.28 7.24
C LYS A 141 -5.19 19.00 6.10
N TYR A 142 -5.37 17.74 5.75
CA TYR A 142 -6.18 17.28 4.62
C TYR A 142 -7.39 16.48 5.10
N GLN A 143 -8.30 17.13 5.80
CA GLN A 143 -9.54 16.52 6.27
C GLN A 143 -10.80 17.16 5.67
N ASP A 144 -10.63 18.08 4.72
CA ASP A 144 -11.74 18.72 4.05
C ASP A 144 -12.23 17.87 2.87
N TYR A 145 -13.51 17.60 2.83
CA TYR A 145 -14.20 16.87 1.79
C TYR A 145 -15.42 17.67 1.31
N ALA A 146 -15.87 17.46 0.09
CA ALA A 146 -17.00 18.18 -0.47
C ALA A 146 -17.79 17.29 -1.44
N PRO A 147 -19.13 17.35 -1.40
CA PRO A 147 -19.96 16.63 -2.36
C PRO A 147 -19.65 17.02 -3.80
N ASP A 148 -19.47 16.03 -4.66
CA ASP A 148 -19.21 16.23 -6.10
C ASP A 148 -20.15 15.42 -7.01
N GLY A 149 -20.99 14.56 -6.42
CA GLY A 149 -21.98 13.76 -7.11
C GLY A 149 -21.41 12.69 -8.05
N LYS A 150 -20.13 12.30 -7.87
CA LYS A 150 -19.46 11.35 -8.77
C LYS A 150 -19.43 9.92 -8.23
N VAL A 151 -19.77 9.69 -6.98
CA VAL A 151 -19.67 8.37 -6.36
C VAL A 151 -20.75 7.45 -6.92
N PRO A 152 -20.37 6.34 -7.58
CA PRO A 152 -21.35 5.34 -7.98
C PRO A 152 -21.91 4.62 -6.75
N ALA A 153 -23.18 4.29 -6.78
CA ALA A 153 -23.81 3.45 -5.78
C ALA A 153 -23.16 2.04 -5.79
N TYR A 154 -23.14 1.41 -4.62
CA TYR A 154 -22.72 0.02 -4.53
C TYR A 154 -23.65 -0.92 -5.30
N GLN A 155 -23.05 -1.89 -5.99
CA GLN A 155 -23.76 -2.99 -6.64
C GLN A 155 -23.20 -4.29 -6.07
N PHE A 156 -24.00 -5.00 -5.28
CA PHE A 156 -23.61 -6.26 -4.68
C PHE A 156 -24.29 -7.44 -5.39
N GLU A 157 -23.50 -8.43 -5.79
CA GLU A 157 -23.97 -9.75 -6.13
C GLU A 157 -23.81 -10.64 -4.90
N LEU A 158 -24.93 -11.03 -4.30
CA LEU A 158 -24.96 -11.85 -3.09
C LEU A 158 -25.35 -13.30 -3.43
N GLY A 159 -24.83 -14.24 -2.63
CA GLY A 159 -25.08 -15.66 -2.79
C GLY A 159 -23.95 -16.39 -3.52
N LYS A 160 -24.13 -17.69 -3.68
CA LYS A 160 -23.13 -18.61 -4.22
C LYS A 160 -23.39 -18.87 -5.70
N ASP A 161 -22.53 -18.42 -6.58
CA ASP A 161 -22.47 -18.96 -7.93
C ASP A 161 -21.87 -20.38 -7.93
N SER A 162 -21.77 -21.02 -9.08
CA SER A 162 -21.29 -22.42 -9.18
C SER A 162 -19.81 -22.57 -8.77
N GLN A 163 -18.99 -21.54 -8.97
CA GLN A 163 -17.56 -21.57 -8.63
C GLN A 163 -17.37 -21.28 -7.15
N ALA A 164 -18.05 -20.26 -6.62
CA ALA A 164 -18.11 -20.01 -5.19
C ALA A 164 -18.60 -21.26 -4.44
N ALA A 165 -19.71 -21.85 -4.88
CA ALA A 165 -20.25 -23.06 -4.24
C ALA A 165 -19.25 -24.22 -4.22
N SER A 166 -18.56 -24.47 -5.36
CA SER A 166 -17.56 -25.55 -5.45
C SER A 166 -16.34 -25.31 -4.54
N TRP A 167 -15.84 -24.07 -4.51
CA TRP A 167 -14.68 -23.73 -3.68
C TRP A 167 -15.03 -23.76 -2.19
N LEU A 168 -16.18 -23.20 -1.80
CA LEU A 168 -16.67 -23.18 -0.41
C LEU A 168 -16.96 -24.60 0.11
N ASP A 169 -17.49 -25.49 -0.73
CA ASP A 169 -17.73 -26.90 -0.39
C ASP A 169 -16.40 -27.65 -0.18
N LYS A 170 -15.41 -27.45 -1.05
CA LYS A 170 -14.05 -27.98 -0.90
C LYS A 170 -13.44 -27.65 0.47
N HIS A 171 -13.69 -26.46 0.98
CA HIS A 171 -13.18 -25.97 2.25
C HIS A 171 -14.14 -26.18 3.43
N HIS A 172 -15.24 -26.90 3.24
CA HIS A 172 -16.25 -27.19 4.26
C HIS A 172 -16.78 -25.96 5.00
N LEU A 173 -16.87 -24.80 4.28
CA LEU A 173 -17.22 -23.52 4.90
C LEU A 173 -18.65 -23.47 5.42
N ASP A 174 -19.56 -24.29 4.91
CA ASP A 174 -20.91 -24.43 5.47
C ASP A 174 -20.91 -25.00 6.91
N GLU A 175 -19.90 -25.78 7.28
CA GLU A 175 -19.74 -26.29 8.66
C GLU A 175 -19.29 -25.16 9.62
N VAL A 176 -18.52 -24.21 9.11
CA VAL A 176 -17.95 -23.08 9.88
C VAL A 176 -18.92 -21.89 9.93
N LEU A 177 -19.52 -21.54 8.80
CA LEU A 177 -20.30 -20.31 8.61
C LEU A 177 -21.81 -20.56 8.59
N GLY A 178 -22.25 -21.78 8.32
CA GLY A 178 -23.67 -22.10 8.21
C GLY A 178 -24.45 -21.78 9.49
N GLY A 179 -25.60 -21.13 9.31
CA GLY A 179 -26.46 -20.73 10.43
C GLY A 179 -26.00 -19.50 11.23
N LYS A 180 -24.79 -18.98 10.97
CA LYS A 180 -24.36 -17.69 11.52
C LYS A 180 -24.91 -16.54 10.70
N THR A 181 -25.12 -15.40 11.32
CA THR A 181 -25.64 -14.22 10.66
C THR A 181 -24.90 -12.97 11.13
N ASP A 182 -24.88 -11.94 10.29
CA ASP A 182 -24.37 -10.61 10.59
C ASP A 182 -22.96 -10.62 11.20
N VAL A 183 -22.70 -9.98 12.33
CA VAL A 183 -21.37 -9.87 12.93
C VAL A 183 -20.77 -11.22 13.30
N GLU A 184 -21.57 -12.20 13.71
CA GLU A 184 -21.08 -13.55 14.00
C GLU A 184 -20.52 -14.24 12.73
N LEU A 185 -21.19 -14.05 11.60
CA LEU A 185 -20.74 -14.54 10.32
C LEU A 185 -19.45 -13.84 9.86
N MET A 186 -19.40 -12.50 10.00
CA MET A 186 -18.22 -11.69 9.66
C MET A 186 -17.00 -12.16 10.48
N LYS A 187 -17.18 -12.32 11.80
CA LYS A 187 -16.11 -12.79 12.70
C LYS A 187 -15.64 -14.18 12.33
N ALA A 188 -16.55 -15.12 12.08
CA ALA A 188 -16.21 -16.48 11.72
C ALA A 188 -15.48 -16.57 10.37
N GLY A 189 -15.92 -15.77 9.36
CA GLY A 189 -15.25 -15.70 8.08
C GLY A 189 -13.85 -15.08 8.17
N LEU A 190 -13.70 -14.02 8.94
CA LEU A 190 -12.40 -13.41 9.23
C LEU A 190 -11.43 -14.41 9.84
N PHE A 191 -11.84 -15.09 10.90
CA PHE A 191 -11.00 -16.07 11.60
C PHE A 191 -10.61 -17.23 10.71
N TRP A 192 -11.56 -17.75 9.93
CA TRP A 192 -11.28 -18.84 9.02
C TRP A 192 -10.22 -18.46 7.97
N VAL A 193 -10.33 -17.27 7.34
CA VAL A 193 -9.33 -16.81 6.35
C VAL A 193 -7.94 -16.68 6.97
N CYS A 194 -7.86 -16.15 8.20
CA CYS A 194 -6.59 -15.95 8.90
C CYS A 194 -5.95 -17.25 9.43
N GLU A 195 -6.76 -18.27 9.69
CA GLU A 195 -6.26 -19.59 10.09
C GLU A 195 -5.81 -20.45 8.90
N GLU A 196 -6.46 -20.25 7.75
CA GLU A 196 -6.17 -21.04 6.54
C GLU A 196 -4.98 -20.49 5.74
N TYR A 197 -4.79 -19.15 5.72
CA TYR A 197 -3.78 -18.51 4.89
C TYR A 197 -2.92 -17.53 5.66
N ASP A 198 -1.60 -17.73 5.61
CA ASP A 198 -0.64 -16.75 6.11
C ASP A 198 -0.54 -15.54 5.17
N HIS A 199 -0.43 -14.36 5.77
CA HIS A 199 -0.10 -13.15 5.02
C HIS A 199 1.36 -13.17 4.55
N SER A 200 1.58 -12.78 3.27
CA SER A 200 2.90 -12.62 2.69
C SER A 200 3.02 -11.29 1.95
N SER A 201 3.78 -10.36 2.50
CA SER A 201 4.05 -9.07 1.86
C SER A 201 4.80 -9.20 0.53
N TYR A 202 5.49 -10.32 0.31
CA TYR A 202 6.25 -10.59 -0.91
C TYR A 202 5.40 -11.19 -2.03
N SER A 203 4.14 -11.52 -1.77
CA SER A 203 3.25 -12.00 -2.82
C SER A 203 3.06 -10.92 -3.87
N GLN A 204 3.44 -11.24 -5.09
CA GLN A 204 3.26 -10.36 -6.25
C GLN A 204 1.98 -10.67 -7.01
N TYR A 205 1.28 -11.72 -6.61
CA TYR A 205 0.00 -12.06 -7.20
C TYR A 205 -1.05 -11.04 -6.76
N ARG A 206 -1.76 -10.48 -7.71
CA ARG A 206 -2.88 -9.58 -7.48
C ARG A 206 -4.08 -10.09 -8.25
N GLY A 207 -5.12 -10.49 -7.54
CA GLY A 207 -6.35 -11.00 -8.12
C GLY A 207 -7.55 -10.20 -7.65
N ASP A 208 -8.49 -10.00 -8.57
CA ASP A 208 -9.75 -9.30 -8.33
C ASP A 208 -10.95 -10.28 -8.32
N ILE A 209 -10.67 -11.59 -8.43
CA ILE A 209 -11.65 -12.69 -8.41
C ILE A 209 -11.34 -13.59 -7.22
N ALA A 210 -12.28 -13.70 -6.28
CA ALA A 210 -12.06 -14.37 -5.01
C ALA A 210 -11.74 -15.87 -5.16
N PHE A 211 -12.57 -16.63 -5.85
CA PHE A 211 -12.52 -18.09 -5.81
C PHE A 211 -11.73 -18.71 -6.95
N ASP A 212 -11.83 -18.17 -8.17
CA ASP A 212 -11.19 -18.72 -9.37
C ASP A 212 -9.71 -18.39 -9.49
N SER A 213 -9.28 -17.36 -8.78
CA SER A 213 -7.90 -16.90 -8.86
C SER A 213 -7.24 -16.81 -7.50
N VAL A 214 -7.71 -15.96 -6.60
CA VAL A 214 -7.09 -15.76 -5.29
C VAL A 214 -7.15 -17.02 -4.43
N GLY A 215 -8.34 -17.63 -4.31
CA GLY A 215 -8.52 -18.84 -3.52
C GLY A 215 -7.75 -20.03 -4.10
N VAL A 216 -7.75 -20.21 -5.42
CA VAL A 216 -6.96 -21.27 -6.08
C VAL A 216 -5.47 -21.04 -5.89
N TYR A 217 -4.98 -19.80 -6.02
CA TYR A 217 -3.58 -19.46 -5.81
C TYR A 217 -3.14 -19.73 -4.36
N GLY A 218 -3.99 -19.40 -3.37
CA GLY A 218 -3.74 -19.71 -1.96
C GLY A 218 -3.71 -21.22 -1.71
N ASP A 219 -4.65 -21.98 -2.27
CA ASP A 219 -4.73 -23.45 -2.15
C ASP A 219 -3.50 -24.17 -2.74
N GLU A 220 -2.85 -23.58 -3.73
CA GLU A 220 -1.61 -24.08 -4.32
C GLU A 220 -0.37 -23.72 -3.49
N GLY A 221 -0.54 -23.11 -2.33
CA GLY A 221 0.53 -22.66 -1.43
C GLY A 221 1.12 -21.30 -1.82
N GLY A 222 0.43 -20.52 -2.64
CA GLY A 222 0.77 -19.14 -2.93
C GLY A 222 0.61 -18.26 -1.69
N GLY A 223 1.60 -17.44 -1.36
CA GLY A 223 1.48 -16.46 -0.28
C GLY A 223 0.46 -15.39 -0.65
N LEU A 224 -0.49 -15.09 0.23
CA LEU A 224 -1.51 -14.08 0.03
C LEU A 224 -1.12 -12.76 0.70
N ASN A 225 -1.19 -11.65 -0.03
CA ASN A 225 -0.99 -10.32 0.55
C ASN A 225 -2.33 -9.75 1.06
N CYS A 226 -2.29 -8.56 1.67
CA CYS A 226 -3.47 -7.90 2.22
C CYS A 226 -4.61 -7.73 1.19
N ASN A 227 -4.27 -7.44 -0.08
CA ASN A 227 -5.25 -7.37 -1.17
C ASN A 227 -5.95 -8.73 -1.36
N ASN A 228 -5.18 -9.79 -1.52
CA ASN A 228 -5.70 -11.12 -1.79
C ASN A 228 -6.58 -11.63 -0.63
N LEU A 229 -6.11 -11.49 0.60
CA LEU A 229 -6.88 -11.87 1.79
C LEU A 229 -8.20 -11.10 1.87
N SER A 230 -8.19 -9.79 1.57
CA SER A 230 -9.40 -8.95 1.60
C SER A 230 -10.37 -9.27 0.46
N VAL A 231 -9.87 -9.53 -0.75
CA VAL A 231 -10.71 -9.97 -1.88
C VAL A 231 -11.37 -11.31 -1.56
N LEU A 232 -10.61 -12.27 -1.00
CA LEU A 232 -11.13 -13.59 -0.63
C LEU A 232 -12.17 -13.48 0.48
N LEU A 233 -11.86 -12.79 1.58
CA LEU A 233 -12.81 -12.61 2.70
C LEU A 233 -14.10 -11.94 2.24
N SER A 234 -14.00 -10.85 1.47
CA SER A 234 -15.19 -10.17 0.99
C SER A 234 -16.04 -11.05 0.05
N GLY A 235 -15.40 -11.89 -0.77
CA GLY A 235 -16.08 -12.88 -1.60
C GLY A 235 -16.81 -13.94 -0.77
N ILE A 236 -16.15 -14.49 0.25
CA ILE A 236 -16.75 -15.44 1.19
C ILE A 236 -17.98 -14.79 1.85
N LEU A 237 -17.86 -13.62 2.43
CA LEU A 237 -18.95 -12.94 3.12
C LEU A 237 -20.15 -12.67 2.19
N ARG A 238 -19.90 -12.21 0.94
CA ARG A 238 -20.97 -12.02 -0.05
C ARG A 238 -21.66 -13.32 -0.42
N SER A 239 -20.94 -14.44 -0.47
CA SER A 239 -21.52 -15.76 -0.74
C SER A 239 -22.52 -16.21 0.33
N TYR A 240 -22.39 -15.69 1.55
CA TYR A 240 -23.32 -15.93 2.66
C TYR A 240 -24.28 -14.75 2.92
N GLY A 241 -24.40 -13.82 1.95
CA GLY A 241 -25.41 -12.76 1.98
C GLY A 241 -24.99 -11.47 2.68
N VAL A 242 -23.75 -11.33 3.11
CA VAL A 242 -23.25 -10.09 3.73
C VAL A 242 -22.71 -9.15 2.66
N LYS A 243 -23.17 -7.90 2.62
CA LYS A 243 -22.64 -6.85 1.74
C LYS A 243 -21.23 -6.48 2.23
N ALA A 244 -20.20 -6.96 1.54
CA ALA A 244 -18.79 -6.79 1.91
C ALA A 244 -17.96 -6.31 0.73
N VAL A 245 -17.04 -5.37 1.00
CA VAL A 245 -16.23 -4.69 0.01
C VAL A 245 -14.78 -4.57 0.50
N PRO A 246 -13.77 -4.90 -0.32
CA PRO A 246 -12.39 -4.57 0.00
C PRO A 246 -12.16 -3.07 -0.16
N VAL A 247 -11.36 -2.49 0.74
CA VAL A 247 -11.00 -1.07 0.75
C VAL A 247 -9.49 -0.94 0.80
N TRP A 248 -8.93 -0.29 -0.20
CA TRP A 248 -7.52 0.09 -0.23
C TRP A 248 -7.33 1.37 0.58
N CYS A 249 -6.55 1.27 1.61
CA CYS A 249 -6.11 2.36 2.45
C CYS A 249 -4.74 2.84 1.97
N LEU A 250 -4.63 4.10 1.54
CA LEU A 250 -3.51 4.62 0.77
C LEU A 250 -2.87 5.81 1.46
N SER A 251 -1.57 5.99 1.23
CA SER A 251 -0.79 7.12 1.72
C SER A 251 -1.11 8.42 0.97
N ALA A 252 -0.61 9.56 1.44
CA ALA A 252 -0.73 10.84 0.74
C ALA A 252 0.09 10.85 -0.55
N SER A 253 1.28 10.27 -0.52
CA SER A 253 2.14 10.24 -1.70
C SER A 253 1.61 9.27 -2.75
N GLN A 254 1.44 9.75 -3.98
CA GLN A 254 1.11 8.89 -5.12
C GLN A 254 2.29 7.97 -5.52
N TRP A 255 3.48 8.27 -5.04
CA TRP A 255 4.72 7.52 -5.29
C TRP A 255 4.93 6.39 -4.28
N ASP A 256 4.26 6.45 -3.15
CA ASP A 256 4.27 5.37 -2.17
C ASP A 256 3.30 4.28 -2.63
N GLN A 257 3.88 3.19 -3.13
CA GLN A 257 3.11 2.05 -3.64
C GLN A 257 2.73 1.07 -2.52
N GLU A 258 3.26 1.27 -1.31
CA GLU A 258 2.82 0.49 -0.16
C GLU A 258 1.45 0.99 0.30
N CYS A 259 0.50 0.08 0.37
CA CYS A 259 -0.85 0.31 0.83
C CYS A 259 -1.28 -0.79 1.78
N HIS A 260 -2.39 -0.58 2.46
CA HIS A 260 -3.05 -1.65 3.19
C HIS A 260 -4.46 -1.86 2.66
N VAL A 261 -4.88 -3.12 2.57
CA VAL A 261 -6.22 -3.46 2.08
C VAL A 261 -6.95 -4.20 3.19
N VAL A 262 -8.13 -3.69 3.51
CA VAL A 262 -9.03 -4.22 4.54
C VAL A 262 -10.41 -4.49 3.95
N VAL A 263 -11.32 -5.04 4.73
CA VAL A 263 -12.71 -5.26 4.31
C VAL A 263 -13.64 -4.38 5.15
N GLN A 264 -14.59 -3.74 4.51
CA GLN A 264 -15.80 -3.23 5.14
C GLN A 264 -16.94 -4.20 4.88
N ALA A 265 -17.61 -4.68 5.93
CA ALA A 265 -18.79 -5.52 5.84
C ALA A 265 -19.96 -4.80 6.52
N TYR A 266 -21.09 -4.70 5.83
CA TYR A 266 -22.25 -3.99 6.36
C TYR A 266 -23.06 -4.89 7.31
N SER A 267 -23.21 -4.45 8.54
CA SER A 267 -24.11 -5.06 9.51
C SER A 267 -25.49 -4.46 9.40
N GLU A 268 -26.48 -5.26 9.01
CA GLU A 268 -27.88 -4.83 8.97
C GLU A 268 -28.48 -4.65 10.37
N GLN A 269 -27.98 -5.41 11.36
CA GLN A 269 -28.42 -5.31 12.75
C GLN A 269 -27.95 -4.02 13.41
N LEU A 270 -26.70 -3.61 13.14
CA LEU A 270 -26.11 -2.40 13.71
C LEU A 270 -26.29 -1.17 12.81
N ASP A 271 -26.76 -1.35 11.58
CA ASP A 271 -26.93 -0.30 10.57
C ASP A 271 -25.65 0.49 10.29
N GLN A 272 -24.51 -0.23 10.19
CA GLN A 272 -23.21 0.39 9.99
C GLN A 272 -22.20 -0.55 9.30
N TRP A 273 -21.16 0.03 8.76
CA TRP A 273 -19.99 -0.70 8.30
C TRP A 273 -19.16 -1.21 9.48
N ILE A 274 -18.65 -2.45 9.35
CA ILE A 274 -17.73 -3.09 10.28
C ILE A 274 -16.37 -3.27 9.62
N PHE A 275 -15.34 -2.80 10.28
CA PHE A 275 -13.95 -2.99 9.88
C PHE A 275 -13.47 -4.41 10.15
N LEU A 276 -12.93 -5.07 9.12
CA LEU A 276 -12.31 -6.39 9.22
C LEU A 276 -10.95 -6.35 8.51
N ASP A 277 -9.91 -6.78 9.19
CA ASP A 277 -8.58 -6.88 8.60
C ASP A 277 -8.07 -8.33 8.63
N PRO A 278 -8.13 -9.03 7.48
CA PRO A 278 -7.70 -10.42 7.41
C PRO A 278 -6.18 -10.61 7.49
N THR A 279 -5.38 -9.55 7.40
CA THR A 279 -3.94 -9.64 7.63
C THR A 279 -3.60 -9.84 9.10
N TYR A 280 -4.42 -9.27 9.98
CA TYR A 280 -4.17 -9.23 11.43
C TYR A 280 -5.23 -9.95 12.26
N ASN A 281 -6.14 -10.68 11.63
CA ASN A 281 -7.29 -11.26 12.33
C ASN A 281 -8.03 -10.23 13.20
N LEU A 282 -8.19 -9.02 12.66
CA LEU A 282 -8.51 -7.83 13.45
C LEU A 282 -9.91 -7.30 13.15
N MET A 283 -10.65 -7.04 14.22
CA MET A 283 -11.83 -6.19 14.27
C MET A 283 -11.56 -5.04 15.25
N LEU A 284 -11.86 -3.81 14.84
CA LEU A 284 -11.67 -2.64 15.68
C LEU A 284 -12.96 -2.19 16.34
N MET A 285 -12.82 -1.69 17.57
CA MET A 285 -13.90 -1.14 18.38
C MET A 285 -13.48 0.21 18.97
N ASP A 286 -14.46 1.04 19.24
CA ASP A 286 -14.29 2.26 20.02
C ASP A 286 -14.07 1.97 21.52
N GLU A 287 -13.92 3.03 22.33
CA GLU A 287 -13.74 2.91 23.79
C GLU A 287 -14.96 2.35 24.53
N GLN A 288 -16.14 2.37 23.89
CA GLN A 288 -17.36 1.77 24.43
C GLN A 288 -17.55 0.30 24.03
N GLY A 289 -16.65 -0.23 23.18
CA GLY A 289 -16.71 -1.59 22.66
C GLY A 289 -17.65 -1.76 21.47
N ASN A 290 -18.06 -0.68 20.80
CA ASN A 290 -18.84 -0.76 19.59
C ASN A 290 -17.90 -0.95 18.39
N TYR A 291 -18.26 -1.83 17.46
CA TYR A 291 -17.51 -1.99 16.20
C TYR A 291 -17.50 -0.70 15.40
N ILE A 292 -16.42 -0.44 14.68
CA ILE A 292 -16.25 0.75 13.86
C ILE A 292 -15.97 0.38 12.40
N GLY A 293 -16.17 1.32 11.47
CA GLY A 293 -15.76 1.24 10.07
C GLY A 293 -14.40 1.90 9.82
N VAL A 294 -13.94 1.87 8.58
CA VAL A 294 -12.67 2.48 8.15
C VAL A 294 -12.68 4.01 8.33
N GLU A 295 -13.82 4.64 8.05
CA GLU A 295 -14.02 6.08 8.22
C GLU A 295 -13.87 6.52 9.68
N ALA A 296 -14.39 5.70 10.59
CA ALA A 296 -14.29 5.95 12.03
C ALA A 296 -12.87 5.68 12.57
N LEU A 297 -12.12 4.73 11.99
CA LEU A 297 -10.71 4.54 12.28
C LEU A 297 -9.92 5.83 11.95
N ARG A 298 -10.07 6.38 10.72
CA ARG A 298 -9.39 7.61 10.33
C ARG A 298 -9.70 8.76 11.30
N SER A 299 -10.96 8.93 11.64
CA SER A 299 -11.41 9.97 12.59
C SER A 299 -10.79 9.77 13.98
N ALA A 300 -10.74 8.51 14.47
CA ALA A 300 -10.13 8.19 15.75
C ALA A 300 -8.62 8.47 15.77
N LEU A 301 -7.90 8.22 14.66
CA LEU A 301 -6.48 8.55 14.53
C LEU A 301 -6.25 10.07 14.62
N ILE A 302 -7.03 10.85 13.85
CA ILE A 302 -6.92 12.33 13.84
C ILE A 302 -7.21 12.93 15.22
N GLU A 303 -8.25 12.44 15.89
CA GLU A 303 -8.71 12.97 17.17
C GLU A 303 -7.96 12.37 18.38
N GLY A 304 -7.09 11.37 18.14
CA GLY A 304 -6.40 10.66 19.20
C GLY A 304 -7.34 9.85 20.11
N ARG A 305 -8.52 9.42 19.59
CA ARG A 305 -9.47 8.62 20.36
C ARG A 305 -8.94 7.21 20.60
N PRO A 306 -9.21 6.61 21.78
CA PRO A 306 -8.86 5.23 22.05
C PRO A 306 -9.56 4.27 21.09
N LEU A 307 -8.84 3.21 20.75
CA LEU A 307 -9.36 2.07 19.99
C LEU A 307 -9.05 0.80 20.76
N THR A 308 -9.85 -0.23 20.56
CA THR A 308 -9.61 -1.57 21.05
C THR A 308 -9.67 -2.60 19.94
N ALA A 309 -8.88 -3.65 20.06
CA ALA A 309 -8.87 -4.77 19.14
C ALA A 309 -9.60 -5.97 19.76
N ASN A 310 -10.15 -6.85 18.93
CA ASN A 310 -10.62 -8.15 19.40
C ASN A 310 -9.46 -8.96 20.03
N PRO A 311 -9.74 -9.82 21.03
CA PRO A 311 -8.69 -10.56 21.74
C PRO A 311 -7.89 -11.52 20.86
N GLU A 312 -8.47 -11.96 19.76
CA GLU A 312 -7.89 -12.92 18.83
C GLU A 312 -6.99 -12.29 17.75
N ALA A 313 -6.84 -10.94 17.77
CA ALA A 313 -6.00 -10.24 16.81
C ALA A 313 -4.54 -10.73 16.85
N ASN A 314 -4.00 -11.06 15.69
CA ASN A 314 -2.65 -11.61 15.55
C ASN A 314 -2.13 -11.40 14.12
N TYR A 315 -0.82 -11.52 13.92
CA TYR A 315 -0.19 -11.55 12.60
C TYR A 315 0.42 -12.93 12.37
N ASN A 316 -0.15 -13.74 11.48
CA ASN A 316 0.29 -15.11 11.19
C ASN A 316 0.49 -15.93 12.48
N GLY A 317 -0.46 -15.88 13.40
CA GLY A 317 -0.37 -16.55 14.71
C GLY A 317 0.60 -15.90 15.71
N GLY A 318 1.29 -14.84 15.33
CA GLY A 318 2.21 -14.08 16.19
C GLY A 318 1.51 -12.97 16.98
N ALA A 319 2.30 -12.20 17.73
CA ALA A 319 1.77 -11.08 18.51
C ALA A 319 1.24 -9.94 17.62
N PHE A 320 0.17 -9.29 18.10
CA PHE A 320 -0.38 -8.07 17.51
C PHE A 320 -0.13 -6.88 18.46
N GLY A 321 0.34 -5.75 17.88
CA GLY A 321 0.53 -4.50 18.59
C GLY A 321 -0.41 -3.43 18.05
N LEU A 322 -1.42 -3.02 18.85
CA LEU A 322 -2.39 -2.02 18.41
C LEU A 322 -1.74 -0.64 18.15
N ASP A 323 -0.74 -0.26 18.93
CA ASP A 323 -0.05 1.03 18.74
C ASP A 323 0.77 1.04 17.44
N ASP A 324 1.48 -0.04 17.13
CA ASP A 324 2.21 -0.19 15.86
C ASP A 324 1.24 -0.19 14.68
N TYR A 325 0.08 -0.84 14.83
CA TYR A 325 -0.98 -0.83 13.83
C TYR A 325 -1.55 0.57 13.59
N ARG A 326 -1.79 1.33 14.67
CA ARG A 326 -2.25 2.72 14.57
C ARG A 326 -1.23 3.60 13.81
N ASP A 327 0.05 3.42 14.10
CA ASP A 327 1.13 4.12 13.40
C ASP A 327 1.14 3.79 11.91
N TYR A 328 1.01 2.51 11.58
CA TYR A 328 0.93 2.04 10.21
C TYR A 328 -0.30 2.60 9.48
N MET A 329 -1.48 2.56 10.10
CA MET A 329 -2.72 3.07 9.51
C MET A 329 -2.76 4.60 9.46
N THR A 330 -2.01 5.31 10.30
CA THR A 330 -1.86 6.77 10.18
C THR A 330 -1.27 7.18 8.84
N LYS A 331 -0.35 6.39 8.28
CA LYS A 331 0.13 6.57 6.91
C LYS A 331 -0.96 6.24 5.89
N ASN A 332 -1.64 5.12 6.08
CA ASN A 332 -2.48 4.48 5.08
C ASN A 332 -3.95 4.93 5.10
N THR A 333 -4.34 5.92 5.89
CA THR A 333 -5.71 6.44 5.90
C THR A 333 -5.82 7.85 5.30
N PHE A 334 -4.90 8.24 4.42
CA PHE A 334 -4.97 9.54 3.76
C PHE A 334 -5.95 9.54 2.59
N ARG A 335 -5.88 8.55 1.74
CA ARG A 335 -6.76 8.32 0.59
C ARG A 335 -7.34 6.92 0.67
N PHE A 336 -8.44 6.71 -0.02
CA PHE A 336 -9.07 5.41 -0.09
C PHE A 336 -9.42 5.05 -1.53
N GLU A 337 -9.48 3.76 -1.80
CA GLU A 337 -10.01 3.25 -3.06
C GLU A 337 -10.95 2.09 -2.76
N ARG A 338 -12.06 2.00 -3.45
CA ARG A 338 -12.99 0.88 -3.36
C ARG A 338 -13.65 0.57 -4.70
N PRO A 339 -14.04 -0.68 -4.97
CA PRO A 339 -14.92 -0.97 -6.09
C PRO A 339 -16.35 -0.47 -5.82
N ALA A 340 -17.06 -0.16 -6.89
CA ALA A 340 -18.51 0.04 -6.84
C ALA A 340 -19.26 -1.24 -7.15
N VAL A 341 -18.71 -2.09 -8.02
CA VAL A 341 -19.27 -3.42 -8.35
C VAL A 341 -18.55 -4.48 -7.53
N CYS A 342 -19.30 -5.21 -6.73
CA CYS A 342 -18.83 -6.23 -5.81
C CYS A 342 -19.56 -7.55 -6.10
N GLY A 343 -19.17 -8.20 -7.19
CA GLY A 343 -19.69 -9.48 -7.64
C GLY A 343 -18.63 -10.59 -7.60
N ARG A 344 -18.73 -11.51 -8.56
CA ARG A 344 -17.70 -12.53 -8.77
C ARG A 344 -16.32 -11.90 -8.99
N GLU A 345 -16.26 -10.84 -9.77
CA GLU A 345 -15.12 -9.96 -9.96
C GLU A 345 -15.47 -8.58 -9.39
N ILE A 346 -14.50 -7.91 -8.79
CA ILE A 346 -14.67 -6.55 -8.31
C ILE A 346 -14.21 -5.57 -9.39
N SER A 347 -14.99 -4.51 -9.62
CA SER A 347 -14.70 -3.53 -10.68
C SER A 347 -15.22 -2.13 -10.35
N ASP A 348 -15.06 -1.21 -11.30
CA ASP A 348 -15.51 0.18 -11.20
C ASP A 348 -14.97 0.90 -9.97
N PHE A 349 -13.64 0.89 -9.86
CA PHE A 349 -12.95 1.48 -8.74
C PHE A 349 -13.05 3.00 -8.71
N VAL A 350 -13.27 3.53 -7.52
CA VAL A 350 -13.31 4.97 -7.24
C VAL A 350 -12.36 5.31 -6.09
N TYR A 351 -11.58 6.40 -6.28
CA TYR A 351 -10.73 6.97 -5.25
C TYR A 351 -11.48 8.03 -4.46
N LEU A 352 -11.34 8.02 -3.14
CA LEU A 352 -11.68 9.15 -2.28
C LEU A 352 -10.40 9.91 -1.94
N ILE A 353 -10.39 11.20 -2.27
CA ILE A 353 -9.28 12.12 -2.01
C ILE A 353 -9.78 13.36 -1.28
N PRO A 354 -8.99 13.98 -0.37
CA PRO A 354 -9.33 15.26 0.21
C PRO A 354 -9.42 16.38 -0.86
N VAL A 355 -10.23 17.40 -0.58
CA VAL A 355 -10.23 18.64 -1.38
C VAL A 355 -8.83 19.25 -1.39
N ASN A 356 -8.45 19.87 -2.50
CA ASN A 356 -7.12 20.47 -2.71
C ASN A 356 -5.95 19.48 -2.79
N THR A 357 -6.23 18.22 -3.00
CA THR A 357 -5.22 17.24 -3.41
C THR A 357 -5.33 16.93 -4.90
N GLN A 358 -4.23 16.53 -5.50
CA GLN A 358 -4.20 16.09 -6.90
C GLN A 358 -3.78 14.64 -6.98
N LEU A 359 -4.35 13.92 -7.92
CA LEU A 359 -4.00 12.53 -8.20
C LEU A 359 -3.84 12.36 -9.71
N SER A 360 -2.65 11.95 -10.13
CA SER A 360 -2.39 11.60 -11.53
C SER A 360 -2.87 10.18 -11.81
N THR A 361 -4.13 10.05 -12.19
CA THR A 361 -4.76 8.76 -12.50
C THR A 361 -5.79 8.91 -13.60
N SER A 362 -5.99 7.85 -14.37
CA SER A 362 -7.13 7.72 -15.30
C SER A 362 -8.39 7.16 -14.61
N ARG A 363 -8.29 6.72 -13.36
CA ARG A 363 -9.42 6.18 -12.61
C ARG A 363 -10.31 7.32 -12.10
N MET A 364 -11.57 7.00 -11.83
CA MET A 364 -12.52 7.91 -11.20
C MET A 364 -12.05 8.29 -9.79
N PHE A 365 -12.20 9.56 -9.44
CA PHE A 365 -11.99 10.02 -8.07
C PHE A 365 -13.11 10.98 -7.63
N THR A 366 -13.30 11.04 -6.33
CA THR A 366 -14.30 11.89 -5.67
C THR A 366 -13.71 12.59 -4.46
N THR A 367 -14.31 13.71 -4.08
CA THR A 367 -14.11 14.40 -2.81
C THR A 367 -15.33 14.26 -1.88
N ASP A 368 -16.31 13.45 -2.25
CA ASP A 368 -17.55 13.27 -1.51
C ASP A 368 -17.42 12.15 -0.48
N TRP A 369 -17.02 12.54 0.73
CA TRP A 369 -16.84 11.63 1.86
C TRP A 369 -18.12 10.87 2.23
N ASP A 370 -19.22 11.59 2.34
CA ASP A 370 -20.48 10.99 2.81
C ASP A 370 -21.03 9.99 1.79
N ALA A 371 -20.98 10.32 0.50
CA ALA A 371 -21.39 9.39 -0.55
C ALA A 371 -20.43 8.20 -0.69
N PHE A 372 -19.12 8.39 -0.48
CA PHE A 372 -18.16 7.29 -0.56
C PHE A 372 -18.36 6.25 0.54
N TRP A 373 -18.67 6.69 1.77
CA TRP A 373 -18.89 5.83 2.93
C TRP A 373 -20.35 5.51 3.20
N ALA A 374 -21.27 5.97 2.34
CA ALA A 374 -22.69 5.71 2.50
C ALA A 374 -22.94 4.19 2.71
N THR A 375 -23.84 3.88 3.62
CA THR A 375 -24.31 2.50 3.79
C THR A 375 -25.10 2.05 2.57
N PRO A 376 -25.02 0.77 2.17
CA PRO A 376 -25.84 0.28 1.09
C PRO A 376 -27.33 0.32 1.45
N GLU A 377 -28.17 0.45 0.43
CA GLU A 377 -29.61 0.35 0.66
C GLU A 377 -29.97 -0.98 1.33
N LYS A 378 -30.89 -0.92 2.30
CA LYS A 378 -31.42 -2.14 2.94
C LYS A 378 -32.28 -2.89 1.95
N ASP A 379 -32.14 -4.19 1.94
CA ASP A 379 -33.04 -5.04 1.17
C ASP A 379 -34.45 -4.92 1.75
N ALA A 380 -35.45 -4.66 0.86
CA ALA A 380 -36.83 -4.37 1.24
C ALA A 380 -37.60 -5.64 1.70
#